data_8a1815a5aa4b1f6b9401e0c18548e0fa
#
_entry.id   8a1815a5aa4b1f6b9401e0c18548e0fa
#
_cell.length_a   1.000
_cell.length_b   1.000
_cell.length_c   1.000
_cell.angle_alpha   90.00
_cell.angle_beta   90.00
_cell.angle_gamma   90.00
#
_symmetry.space_group_name_H-M   'P 1'
#
loop_
_entity.id
_entity.type
_entity.pdbx_description
1 polymer ?
#
loop_
_entity_poly.entity_id
_entity_poly.type
_entity_poly.pdbx_seq_one_letter_code
_entity_poly.pdbx_strand_id
1 'polypeptide(L)'
;SWKGGVPSPEKKEGSPIDLTEQWKEPLKEEGRAFIDSIHGQPALTDGEEGLRVLKVLQRAQTCMDNKSDSTKNKPYFIHDTSVVDEDCQVGADSKIWHFSHILKNCILGEKVNIGQNVVVGPNVNIGNNVKIQNNVSVYEGVTLEDNVFCGPSCVFTNVFNPRSAIPRKNEILTTLVRENATIGANATIVCGVTIGK
;
A
#
# COMPACT_ATOMS: atom_id res chain seq x y z
N SER A 1 29.15 -10.31 7.80
CA SER A 1 29.51 -11.66 7.37
C SER A 1 28.26 -12.45 7.02
N TRP A 2 28.38 -13.39 6.07
CA TRP A 2 27.26 -14.23 5.64
C TRP A 2 27.43 -15.62 6.24
N LYS A 3 26.49 -16.08 7.06
CA LYS A 3 26.44 -17.47 7.53
C LYS A 3 25.22 -18.16 6.90
N GLY A 4 25.47 -19.21 6.09
CA GLY A 4 24.42 -20.04 5.51
C GLY A 4 23.48 -19.31 4.52
N GLY A 5 23.95 -18.30 3.77
CA GLY A 5 23.16 -17.58 2.78
C GLY A 5 22.18 -16.53 3.34
N VAL A 6 22.17 -16.33 4.66
CA VAL A 6 21.33 -15.31 5.33
C VAL A 6 22.23 -14.19 5.85
N PRO A 7 21.88 -12.90 5.64
CA PRO A 7 22.62 -11.80 6.23
C PRO A 7 22.51 -11.88 7.76
N SER A 8 23.64 -12.11 8.42
CA SER A 8 23.71 -12.06 9.88
C SER A 8 24.25 -10.70 10.31
N PRO A 9 23.48 -9.86 11.02
CA PRO A 9 24.01 -8.62 11.56
C PRO A 9 25.11 -8.91 12.57
N GLU A 10 26.32 -8.42 12.28
CA GLU A 10 27.38 -8.42 13.28
C GLU A 10 27.09 -7.29 14.27
N LYS A 11 26.85 -7.65 15.53
CA LYS A 11 26.95 -6.70 16.62
C LYS A 11 28.42 -6.28 16.72
N LYS A 12 28.73 -5.07 16.27
CA LYS A 12 29.95 -4.41 16.72
C LYS A 12 29.69 -3.92 18.15
N GLU A 13 30.29 -4.57 19.12
CA GLU A 13 30.38 -4.00 20.46
C GLU A 13 31.32 -2.80 20.35
N GLY A 14 30.73 -1.61 20.29
CA GLY A 14 31.48 -0.38 20.52
C GLY A 14 31.85 -0.32 22.00
N SER A 15 32.97 0.34 22.33
CA SER A 15 33.30 0.65 23.72
C SER A 15 32.13 1.38 24.38
N PRO A 16 31.71 0.99 25.60
CA PRO A 16 30.62 1.68 26.27
C PRO A 16 31.00 3.16 26.41
N ILE A 17 30.12 4.03 25.93
CA ILE A 17 30.24 5.48 26.12
C ILE A 17 29.71 5.74 27.53
N ASP A 18 30.61 6.14 28.44
CA ASP A 18 30.18 6.61 29.75
C ASP A 18 29.59 8.00 29.63
N LEU A 19 28.26 8.07 29.76
CA LEU A 19 27.50 9.33 29.69
C LEU A 19 27.32 9.98 31.06
N THR A 20 27.80 9.34 32.13
CA THR A 20 27.58 9.82 33.51
C THR A 20 28.24 11.17 33.80
N GLU A 21 29.38 11.46 33.18
CA GLU A 21 30.06 12.76 33.33
C GLU A 21 29.44 13.87 32.44
N GLN A 22 28.65 13.51 31.41
CA GLN A 22 28.01 14.45 30.48
C GLN A 22 26.55 14.71 30.83
N TRP A 23 25.97 13.92 31.72
CA TRP A 23 24.60 14.10 32.15
C TRP A 23 24.49 15.23 33.16
N LYS A 24 24.12 16.40 32.65
CA LYS A 24 23.62 17.47 33.45
C LYS A 24 22.15 17.26 33.69
N GLU A 25 21.69 17.60 34.90
CA GLU A 25 20.28 17.48 35.26
C GLU A 25 19.45 18.35 34.33
N PRO A 26 18.55 17.77 33.44
CA PRO A 26 17.90 18.54 32.37
C PRO A 26 17.14 19.76 32.88
N LEU A 27 16.42 19.62 33.98
CA LEU A 27 15.64 20.71 34.57
C LEU A 27 16.53 21.85 35.12
N LYS A 28 17.70 21.52 35.60
CA LYS A 28 18.67 22.48 36.10
C LYS A 28 19.34 23.27 34.96
N GLU A 29 19.65 22.61 33.85
CA GLU A 29 20.20 23.27 32.69
C GLU A 29 19.12 24.15 31.99
N GLU A 30 17.87 23.72 31.98
CA GLU A 30 16.74 24.51 31.47
C GLU A 30 16.50 25.77 32.34
N GLY A 31 16.53 25.62 33.67
CA GLY A 31 16.43 26.75 34.59
C GLY A 31 17.61 27.72 34.45
N ARG A 32 18.82 27.22 34.20
CA ARG A 32 20.00 28.06 33.96
C ARG A 32 19.88 28.82 32.64
N ALA A 33 19.51 28.15 31.56
CA ALA A 33 19.31 28.77 30.26
C ALA A 33 18.22 29.85 30.30
N PHE A 34 17.16 29.65 31.08
CA PHE A 34 16.12 30.64 31.30
C PHE A 34 16.65 31.90 32.03
N ILE A 35 17.43 31.72 33.11
CA ILE A 35 18.05 32.81 33.86
C ILE A 35 19.05 33.58 32.97
N ASP A 36 19.85 32.86 32.21
CA ASP A 36 20.84 33.46 31.28
C ASP A 36 20.13 34.30 30.21
N SER A 37 18.96 33.86 29.74
CA SER A 37 18.18 34.61 28.76
C SER A 37 17.57 35.90 29.36
N ILE A 38 17.19 35.90 30.63
CA ILE A 38 16.77 37.12 31.36
C ILE A 38 17.92 38.13 31.45
N HIS A 39 19.17 37.63 31.52
CA HIS A 39 20.39 38.46 31.55
C HIS A 39 20.91 38.82 30.14
N GLY A 40 20.13 38.59 29.08
CA GLY A 40 20.42 39.03 27.72
C GLY A 40 21.24 38.04 26.89
N GLN A 41 21.44 36.82 27.36
CA GLN A 41 21.98 35.77 26.51
C GLN A 41 20.89 35.24 25.57
N PRO A 42 21.22 34.91 24.30
CA PRO A 42 20.22 34.33 23.39
C PRO A 42 19.70 33.00 23.97
N ALA A 43 18.39 32.86 24.00
CA ALA A 43 17.77 31.60 24.42
C ALA A 43 18.17 30.47 23.47
N LEU A 44 18.51 29.29 24.03
CA LEU A 44 18.80 28.09 23.25
C LEU A 44 17.60 27.63 22.39
N THR A 45 16.40 27.90 22.87
CA THR A 45 15.14 27.71 22.14
C THR A 45 14.33 28.99 22.29
N ASP A 46 14.15 29.71 21.21
CA ASP A 46 13.32 30.91 21.22
C ASP A 46 11.88 30.60 20.80
N GLY A 47 11.01 31.61 20.90
CA GLY A 47 9.61 31.48 20.50
C GLY A 47 9.42 31.17 19.02
N GLU A 48 10.38 31.55 18.15
CA GLU A 48 10.34 31.24 16.72
C GLU A 48 10.62 29.78 16.47
N GLU A 49 11.59 29.17 17.19
CA GLU A 49 11.87 27.75 17.12
C GLU A 49 10.69 26.91 17.59
N GLY A 50 10.07 27.31 18.72
CA GLY A 50 8.83 26.68 19.19
C GLY A 50 7.71 26.77 18.16
N LEU A 51 7.56 27.91 17.50
CA LEU A 51 6.58 28.08 16.43
C LEU A 51 6.87 27.22 15.20
N ARG A 52 8.15 27.02 14.83
CA ARG A 52 8.53 26.09 13.75
C ARG A 52 8.13 24.66 14.06
N VAL A 53 8.42 24.19 15.26
CA VAL A 53 8.05 22.84 15.73
C VAL A 53 6.53 22.66 15.69
N LEU A 54 5.75 23.64 16.21
CA LEU A 54 4.30 23.60 16.16
C LEU A 54 3.75 23.57 14.74
N LYS A 55 4.31 24.33 13.81
CA LYS A 55 3.93 24.30 12.38
C LYS A 55 4.18 22.94 11.74
N VAL A 56 5.28 22.28 12.09
CA VAL A 56 5.57 20.91 11.58
C VAL A 56 4.57 19.91 12.15
N LEU A 57 4.30 19.97 13.46
CA LEU A 57 3.30 19.10 14.11
C LEU A 57 1.91 19.33 13.54
N GLN A 58 1.50 20.57 13.33
CA GLN A 58 0.22 20.90 12.73
C GLN A 58 0.09 20.40 11.29
N ARG A 59 1.15 20.50 10.48
CA ARG A 59 1.18 19.90 9.13
C ARG A 59 1.07 18.39 9.18
N ALA A 60 1.80 17.73 10.07
CA ALA A 60 1.71 16.30 10.26
C ALA A 60 0.30 15.87 10.67
N GLN A 61 -0.32 16.58 11.62
CA GLN A 61 -1.70 16.33 12.04
C GLN A 61 -2.69 16.53 10.89
N THR A 62 -2.55 17.60 10.12
CA THR A 62 -3.41 17.86 8.95
C THR A 62 -3.26 16.76 7.89
N CYS A 63 -2.05 16.25 7.66
CA CYS A 63 -1.84 15.11 6.75
C CYS A 63 -2.49 13.83 7.26
N MET A 64 -2.46 13.58 8.57
CA MET A 64 -3.13 12.44 9.20
C MET A 64 -4.66 12.57 9.11
N ASP A 65 -5.19 13.75 9.39
CA ASP A 65 -6.63 14.05 9.36
C ASP A 65 -7.18 13.98 7.92
N ASN A 66 -6.46 14.49 6.93
CA ASN A 66 -6.84 14.40 5.53
C ASN A 66 -6.84 12.96 5.01
N LYS A 67 -5.96 12.10 5.53
CA LYS A 67 -5.94 10.68 5.18
C LYS A 67 -7.17 9.93 5.72
N SER A 68 -7.69 10.35 6.87
CA SER A 68 -8.91 9.78 7.47
C SER A 68 -10.20 10.27 6.80
N ASP A 69 -10.21 11.46 6.20
CA ASP A 69 -11.41 12.03 5.60
C ASP A 69 -11.66 11.56 4.15
N SER A 70 -10.61 11.18 3.43
CA SER A 70 -10.74 10.67 2.05
C SER A 70 -11.51 9.34 1.96
N THR A 71 -11.67 8.62 3.07
CA THR A 71 -12.39 7.33 3.12
C THR A 71 -13.86 7.48 3.54
N LYS A 72 -14.25 8.57 4.18
CA LYS A 72 -15.59 8.72 4.79
C LYS A 72 -16.75 8.98 3.81
N ASN A 73 -16.47 9.30 2.55
CA ASN A 73 -17.50 9.62 1.54
C ASN A 73 -17.47 8.73 0.29
N LYS A 74 -16.71 7.64 0.31
CA LYS A 74 -16.68 6.72 -0.83
C LYS A 74 -17.89 5.79 -0.80
N PRO A 75 -18.54 5.52 -1.95
CA PRO A 75 -19.66 4.59 -2.01
C PRO A 75 -19.26 3.13 -1.81
N TYR A 76 -17.99 2.87 -1.56
CA TYR A 76 -17.41 1.53 -1.36
C TYR A 76 -16.49 1.50 -0.12
N PHE A 77 -16.29 0.31 0.40
CA PHE A 77 -15.36 0.08 1.51
C PHE A 77 -13.95 -0.21 0.99
N ILE A 78 -12.97 0.45 1.59
CA ILE A 78 -11.54 0.13 1.41
C ILE A 78 -10.88 0.03 2.78
N HIS A 79 -10.16 -1.05 3.02
CA HIS A 79 -9.38 -1.21 4.24
C HIS A 79 -8.14 -0.31 4.21
N ASP A 80 -7.76 0.26 5.35
CA ASP A 80 -6.67 1.25 5.47
C ASP A 80 -5.29 0.77 4.99
N THR A 81 -5.07 -0.55 4.98
CA THR A 81 -3.84 -1.16 4.48
C THR A 81 -3.83 -1.40 2.98
N SER A 82 -4.93 -1.11 2.29
CA SER A 82 -5.07 -1.33 0.86
C SER A 82 -4.87 -0.04 0.08
N VAL A 83 -4.42 -0.17 -1.16
CA VAL A 83 -4.14 0.96 -2.04
C VAL A 83 -5.00 0.85 -3.29
N VAL A 84 -5.62 1.94 -3.66
CA VAL A 84 -6.29 2.12 -4.96
C VAL A 84 -5.62 3.31 -5.62
N ASP A 85 -4.96 3.05 -6.75
CA ASP A 85 -4.26 4.06 -7.50
C ASP A 85 -5.22 5.09 -8.14
N GLU A 86 -4.65 6.15 -8.68
CA GLU A 86 -5.39 7.19 -9.37
C GLU A 86 -6.13 6.65 -10.61
N ASP A 87 -7.16 7.37 -11.04
CA ASP A 87 -7.99 7.07 -12.21
C ASP A 87 -8.73 5.72 -12.17
N CYS A 88 -8.81 5.07 -11.01
CA CYS A 88 -9.64 3.90 -10.80
C CYS A 88 -11.09 4.29 -10.52
N GLN A 89 -12.02 3.58 -11.15
CA GLN A 89 -13.44 3.66 -10.86
C GLN A 89 -13.88 2.45 -10.06
N VAL A 90 -14.52 2.68 -8.91
CA VAL A 90 -15.00 1.59 -8.03
C VAL A 90 -16.47 1.83 -7.76
N GLY A 91 -17.29 0.88 -8.17
CA GLY A 91 -18.75 0.91 -8.02
C GLY A 91 -19.21 0.79 -6.58
N ALA A 92 -20.45 1.18 -6.36
CA ALA A 92 -21.09 1.19 -5.04
C ALA A 92 -21.12 -0.21 -4.38
N ASP A 93 -21.13 -0.24 -3.06
CA ASP A 93 -21.19 -1.45 -2.23
C ASP A 93 -20.02 -2.43 -2.43
N SER A 94 -18.99 -2.04 -3.17
CA SER A 94 -17.78 -2.85 -3.34
C SER A 94 -16.93 -2.83 -2.08
N LYS A 95 -16.13 -3.89 -1.86
CA LYS A 95 -15.29 -4.05 -0.68
C LYS A 95 -13.89 -4.46 -1.08
N ILE A 96 -12.89 -3.71 -0.63
CA ILE A 96 -11.48 -3.99 -0.85
C ILE A 96 -10.84 -4.26 0.52
N TRP A 97 -10.43 -5.51 0.73
CA TRP A 97 -9.90 -5.98 2.00
C TRP A 97 -8.39 -5.77 2.12
N HIS A 98 -7.81 -6.19 3.23
CA HIS A 98 -6.45 -5.91 3.67
C HIS A 98 -5.38 -6.19 2.62
N PHE A 99 -4.38 -5.31 2.55
CA PHE A 99 -3.14 -5.47 1.77
C PHE A 99 -3.35 -5.68 0.27
N SER A 100 -4.47 -5.25 -0.27
CA SER A 100 -4.76 -5.35 -1.70
C SER A 100 -4.34 -4.09 -2.42
N HIS A 101 -3.90 -4.23 -3.68
CA HIS A 101 -3.50 -3.11 -4.52
C HIS A 101 -4.24 -3.16 -5.85
N ILE A 102 -5.04 -2.13 -6.10
CA ILE A 102 -5.71 -1.89 -7.38
C ILE A 102 -4.89 -0.84 -8.12
N LEU A 103 -4.22 -1.25 -9.18
CA LEU A 103 -3.38 -0.36 -9.97
C LEU A 103 -4.22 0.55 -10.87
N LYS A 104 -3.56 1.56 -11.42
CA LYS A 104 -4.21 2.67 -12.15
C LYS A 104 -5.15 2.23 -13.28
N ASN A 105 -6.12 3.08 -13.58
CA ASN A 105 -7.08 2.96 -14.68
C ASN A 105 -7.95 1.69 -14.63
N CYS A 106 -8.12 1.07 -13.47
CA CYS A 106 -9.02 -0.07 -13.33
C CYS A 106 -10.47 0.38 -13.21
N ILE A 107 -11.37 -0.44 -13.76
CA ILE A 107 -12.82 -0.26 -13.63
C ILE A 107 -13.36 -1.47 -12.87
N LEU A 108 -13.91 -1.24 -11.69
CA LEU A 108 -14.61 -2.22 -10.88
C LEU A 108 -16.08 -1.84 -10.82
N GLY A 109 -16.95 -2.77 -11.15
CA GLY A 109 -18.40 -2.61 -11.05
C GLY A 109 -18.91 -2.52 -9.61
N GLU A 110 -20.21 -2.60 -9.45
CA GLU A 110 -20.88 -2.56 -8.16
C GLU A 110 -20.77 -3.92 -7.43
N LYS A 111 -20.79 -3.90 -6.09
CA LYS A 111 -20.81 -5.09 -5.23
C LYS A 111 -19.63 -6.06 -5.46
N VAL A 112 -18.52 -5.54 -5.96
CA VAL A 112 -17.28 -6.32 -6.13
C VAL A 112 -16.67 -6.59 -4.76
N ASN A 113 -16.22 -7.81 -4.52
CA ASN A 113 -15.53 -8.16 -3.28
C ASN A 113 -14.09 -8.61 -3.59
N ILE A 114 -13.14 -7.76 -3.24
CA ILE A 114 -11.71 -8.02 -3.39
C ILE A 114 -11.17 -8.53 -2.05
N GLY A 115 -10.76 -9.78 -2.02
CA GLY A 115 -10.21 -10.43 -0.83
C GLY A 115 -8.87 -9.84 -0.38
N GLN A 116 -8.26 -10.44 0.62
CA GLN A 116 -6.99 -10.01 1.18
C GLN A 116 -5.83 -10.35 0.24
N ASN A 117 -4.83 -9.44 0.17
CA ASN A 117 -3.60 -9.63 -0.60
C ASN A 117 -3.86 -9.94 -2.08
N VAL A 118 -4.78 -9.20 -2.67
CA VAL A 118 -5.11 -9.26 -4.10
C VAL A 118 -4.39 -8.16 -4.84
N VAL A 119 -3.83 -8.48 -6.00
CA VAL A 119 -3.27 -7.50 -6.93
C VAL A 119 -4.12 -7.47 -8.18
N VAL A 120 -4.63 -6.29 -8.52
CA VAL A 120 -5.30 -6.02 -9.79
C VAL A 120 -4.39 -5.11 -10.61
N GLY A 121 -3.90 -5.62 -11.74
CA GLY A 121 -3.00 -4.91 -12.65
C GLY A 121 -3.65 -3.69 -13.29
N PRO A 122 -2.88 -2.83 -13.96
CA PRO A 122 -3.45 -1.64 -14.59
C PRO A 122 -4.39 -2.01 -15.73
N ASN A 123 -5.32 -1.11 -16.03
CA ASN A 123 -6.27 -1.24 -17.17
C ASN A 123 -7.16 -2.50 -17.11
N VAL A 124 -7.40 -3.08 -15.95
CA VAL A 124 -8.27 -4.24 -15.76
C VAL A 124 -9.72 -3.81 -15.62
N ASN A 125 -10.62 -4.58 -16.25
CA ASN A 125 -12.06 -4.37 -16.15
C ASN A 125 -12.70 -5.52 -15.36
N ILE A 126 -13.44 -5.20 -14.33
CA ILE A 126 -14.14 -6.14 -13.45
C ILE A 126 -15.62 -5.74 -13.40
N GLY A 127 -16.49 -6.63 -13.81
CA GLY A 127 -17.95 -6.45 -13.81
C GLY A 127 -18.57 -6.40 -12.42
N ASN A 128 -19.89 -6.42 -12.39
CA ASN A 128 -20.66 -6.33 -11.15
C ASN A 128 -20.66 -7.66 -10.38
N ASN A 129 -20.77 -7.58 -9.04
CA ASN A 129 -20.90 -8.73 -8.16
C ASN A 129 -19.79 -9.79 -8.33
N VAL A 130 -18.62 -9.39 -8.82
CA VAL A 130 -17.46 -10.27 -8.94
C VAL A 130 -16.85 -10.50 -7.56
N LYS A 131 -16.46 -11.73 -7.26
CA LYS A 131 -15.80 -12.12 -6.03
C LYS A 131 -14.41 -12.64 -6.31
N ILE A 132 -13.40 -11.92 -5.87
CA ILE A 132 -12.00 -12.32 -5.96
C ILE A 132 -11.53 -12.69 -4.57
N GLN A 133 -11.15 -13.95 -4.39
CA GLN A 133 -10.72 -14.47 -3.09
C GLN A 133 -9.27 -14.04 -2.77
N ASN A 134 -8.78 -14.43 -1.61
CA ASN A 134 -7.46 -14.02 -1.12
C ASN A 134 -6.32 -14.49 -2.02
N ASN A 135 -5.24 -13.72 -2.06
CA ASN A 135 -3.99 -14.03 -2.75
C ASN A 135 -4.14 -14.22 -4.27
N VAL A 136 -5.12 -13.57 -4.89
CA VAL A 136 -5.32 -13.63 -6.34
C VAL A 136 -4.54 -12.52 -7.04
N SER A 137 -3.93 -12.84 -8.19
CA SER A 137 -3.31 -11.86 -9.06
C SER A 137 -4.06 -11.78 -10.39
N VAL A 138 -4.61 -10.62 -10.67
CA VAL A 138 -5.30 -10.30 -11.93
C VAL A 138 -4.44 -9.28 -12.68
N TYR A 139 -3.69 -9.72 -13.69
CA TYR A 139 -2.79 -8.84 -14.41
C TYR A 139 -3.46 -8.08 -15.55
N GLU A 140 -2.75 -7.08 -16.08
CA GLU A 140 -3.18 -6.29 -17.24
C GLU A 140 -3.61 -7.17 -18.42
N GLY A 141 -4.69 -6.78 -19.10
CA GLY A 141 -5.27 -7.51 -20.21
C GLY A 141 -6.39 -8.49 -19.82
N VAL A 142 -6.69 -8.62 -18.54
CA VAL A 142 -7.80 -9.46 -18.05
C VAL A 142 -9.09 -8.65 -17.98
N THR A 143 -10.19 -9.25 -18.42
CA THR A 143 -11.55 -8.77 -18.20
C THR A 143 -12.35 -9.86 -17.51
N LEU A 144 -12.99 -9.51 -16.40
CA LEU A 144 -13.93 -10.37 -15.69
C LEU A 144 -15.33 -9.80 -15.88
N GLU A 145 -16.22 -10.56 -16.50
CA GLU A 145 -17.63 -10.17 -16.64
C GLU A 145 -18.39 -10.31 -15.30
N ASP A 146 -19.69 -10.01 -15.30
CA ASP A 146 -20.51 -10.00 -14.08
C ASP A 146 -20.58 -11.39 -13.40
N ASN A 147 -20.72 -11.39 -12.08
CA ASN A 147 -20.88 -12.59 -11.26
C ASN A 147 -19.74 -13.62 -11.34
N VAL A 148 -18.58 -13.25 -11.83
CA VAL A 148 -17.40 -14.15 -11.86
C VAL A 148 -16.92 -14.41 -10.45
N PHE A 149 -16.53 -15.65 -10.17
CA PHE A 149 -15.88 -16.05 -8.93
C PHE A 149 -14.44 -16.51 -9.20
N CYS A 150 -13.48 -15.84 -8.56
CA CYS A 150 -12.08 -16.24 -8.58
C CYS A 150 -11.69 -16.88 -7.25
N GLY A 151 -11.41 -18.17 -7.25
CA GLY A 151 -11.01 -18.94 -6.08
C GLY A 151 -9.66 -18.46 -5.50
N PRO A 152 -9.38 -18.76 -4.22
CA PRO A 152 -8.17 -18.29 -3.56
C PRO A 152 -6.90 -18.76 -4.28
N SER A 153 -5.92 -17.87 -4.33
CA SER A 153 -4.61 -18.11 -4.94
C SER A 153 -4.64 -18.45 -6.43
N CYS A 154 -5.73 -18.22 -7.14
CA CYS A 154 -5.67 -18.31 -8.59
C CYS A 154 -4.87 -17.13 -9.16
N VAL A 155 -4.26 -17.33 -10.31
CA VAL A 155 -3.43 -16.33 -10.98
C VAL A 155 -3.71 -16.29 -12.47
N PHE A 156 -3.79 -15.06 -13.00
CA PHE A 156 -3.87 -14.81 -14.43
C PHE A 156 -2.49 -14.37 -14.92
N THR A 157 -2.01 -14.92 -16.02
CA THR A 157 -0.81 -14.40 -16.69
C THR A 157 -1.22 -13.39 -17.77
N ASN A 158 -0.25 -12.62 -18.31
CA ASN A 158 -0.53 -11.65 -19.37
C ASN A 158 0.44 -11.73 -20.54
N VAL A 159 1.58 -12.41 -20.38
CA VAL A 159 2.54 -12.69 -21.44
C VAL A 159 2.76 -14.18 -21.53
N PHE A 160 2.64 -14.75 -22.73
CA PHE A 160 2.69 -16.21 -22.92
C PHE A 160 4.08 -16.82 -22.63
N ASN A 161 5.13 -16.12 -22.97
CA ASN A 161 6.50 -16.62 -22.79
C ASN A 161 7.42 -15.52 -22.22
N PRO A 162 7.27 -15.17 -20.94
CA PRO A 162 8.04 -14.08 -20.34
C PRO A 162 9.54 -14.44 -20.24
N ARG A 163 10.40 -13.47 -20.47
CA ARG A 163 11.86 -13.56 -20.31
C ARG A 163 12.38 -12.29 -19.65
N SER A 164 13.22 -12.42 -18.63
CA SER A 164 13.78 -11.27 -17.93
C SER A 164 14.71 -10.41 -18.80
N ALA A 165 15.48 -11.05 -19.66
CA ALA A 165 16.43 -10.37 -20.55
C ALA A 165 15.78 -9.77 -21.82
N ILE A 166 14.53 -10.10 -22.12
CA ILE A 166 13.83 -9.69 -23.34
C ILE A 166 12.55 -8.94 -22.93
N PRO A 167 12.48 -7.61 -23.10
CA PRO A 167 11.26 -6.87 -22.81
C PRO A 167 10.10 -7.30 -23.72
N ARG A 168 9.02 -7.79 -23.13
CA ARG A 168 7.81 -8.26 -23.84
C ARG A 168 6.54 -7.52 -23.40
N LYS A 169 6.68 -6.29 -22.94
CA LYS A 169 5.55 -5.47 -22.48
C LYS A 169 4.50 -5.19 -23.56
N ASN A 170 4.90 -5.28 -24.84
CA ASN A 170 3.99 -5.08 -25.98
C ASN A 170 3.33 -6.40 -26.45
N GLU A 171 3.60 -7.51 -25.76
CA GLU A 171 3.08 -8.85 -26.12
C GLU A 171 2.01 -9.31 -25.11
N ILE A 172 1.31 -8.37 -24.47
CA ILE A 172 0.21 -8.67 -23.56
C ILE A 172 -0.93 -9.29 -24.36
N LEU A 173 -1.38 -10.46 -23.95
CA LEU A 173 -2.55 -11.16 -24.51
C LEU A 173 -3.75 -10.99 -23.59
N THR A 174 -4.89 -10.64 -24.18
CA THR A 174 -6.12 -10.43 -23.42
C THR A 174 -6.75 -11.75 -22.99
N THR A 175 -7.29 -11.78 -21.78
CA THR A 175 -8.05 -12.91 -21.23
C THR A 175 -9.44 -12.44 -20.85
N LEU A 176 -10.46 -13.15 -21.30
CA LEU A 176 -11.85 -12.86 -20.98
C LEU A 176 -12.45 -13.99 -20.15
N VAL A 177 -12.96 -13.64 -18.97
CA VAL A 177 -13.76 -14.56 -18.15
C VAL A 177 -15.21 -14.12 -18.26
N ARG A 178 -16.04 -14.97 -18.81
CA ARG A 178 -17.44 -14.68 -19.09
C ARG A 178 -18.29 -14.74 -17.82
N GLU A 179 -19.41 -14.09 -17.92
CA GLU A 179 -20.43 -13.98 -16.87
C GLU A 179 -20.74 -15.34 -16.21
N ASN A 180 -20.87 -15.33 -14.87
CA ASN A 180 -21.15 -16.50 -14.02
C ASN A 180 -20.07 -17.60 -14.00
N ALA A 181 -18.91 -17.41 -14.62
CA ALA A 181 -17.85 -18.40 -14.60
C ALA A 181 -17.18 -18.47 -13.20
N THR A 182 -16.72 -19.66 -12.84
CA THR A 182 -16.00 -19.92 -11.59
C THR A 182 -14.60 -20.44 -11.88
N ILE A 183 -13.60 -19.76 -11.33
CA ILE A 183 -12.20 -20.20 -11.37
C ILE A 183 -11.88 -20.91 -10.05
N GLY A 184 -11.37 -22.12 -10.13
CA GLY A 184 -11.00 -22.92 -8.95
C GLY A 184 -9.80 -22.34 -8.20
N ALA A 185 -9.66 -22.72 -6.94
CA ALA A 185 -8.50 -22.37 -6.11
C ALA A 185 -7.20 -22.88 -6.75
N ASN A 186 -6.11 -22.08 -6.64
CA ASN A 186 -4.79 -22.36 -7.18
C ASN A 186 -4.74 -22.58 -8.71
N ALA A 187 -5.79 -22.21 -9.45
CA ALA A 187 -5.79 -22.30 -10.89
C ALA A 187 -4.84 -21.27 -11.51
N THR A 188 -4.08 -21.68 -12.52
CA THR A 188 -3.31 -20.76 -13.35
C THR A 188 -4.00 -20.59 -14.70
N ILE A 189 -4.41 -19.36 -14.99
CA ILE A 189 -5.04 -18.98 -16.26
C ILE A 189 -3.98 -18.40 -17.18
N VAL A 190 -3.60 -19.17 -18.18
CA VAL A 190 -2.65 -18.69 -19.20
C VAL A 190 -3.36 -17.66 -20.08
N CYS A 191 -2.67 -16.57 -20.38
CA CYS A 191 -3.22 -15.45 -21.15
C CYS A 191 -3.64 -15.84 -22.58
N GLY A 192 -4.52 -15.04 -23.18
CA GLY A 192 -4.99 -15.24 -24.54
C GLY A 192 -6.17 -16.21 -24.67
N VAL A 193 -6.87 -16.50 -23.57
CA VAL A 193 -8.00 -17.43 -23.55
C VAL A 193 -9.31 -16.74 -23.19
N THR A 194 -10.41 -17.35 -23.61
CA THR A 194 -11.75 -17.02 -23.11
C THR A 194 -12.27 -18.19 -22.28
N ILE A 195 -12.67 -17.92 -21.04
CA ILE A 195 -13.35 -18.88 -20.18
C ILE A 195 -14.85 -18.65 -20.32
N GLY A 196 -15.58 -19.68 -20.66
CA GLY A 196 -17.04 -19.66 -20.86
C GLY A 196 -17.80 -19.56 -19.53
N LYS A 197 -19.13 -19.52 -19.68
CA LYS A 197 -20.09 -19.55 -18.56
C LYS A 197 -20.08 -20.89 -17.85
#